data_9b9d9a690a8593c20da06980460ea804
#
_entry.id   9b9d9a690a8593c20da06980460ea804
#
_cell.length_a   1.000
_cell.length_b   1.000
_cell.length_c   1.000
_cell.angle_alpha   90.00
_cell.angle_beta   90.00
_cell.angle_gamma   90.00
#
_symmetry.space_group_name_H-M   'P 1'
#
loop_
_entity.id
_entity.type
_entity.pdbx_description
1 polymer ?
#
loop_
_entity_poly.entity_id
_entity_poly.type
_entity_poly.pdbx_seq_one_letter_code
_entity_poly.pdbx_strand_id
1 'polypeptide(L)'
;MQNYQDIYSEAKKLDNDQLRTLIRLEKFGGQTSGLAKNFLQTNLIILDKSYALDFMIFCQRNPKSCPLVGVTNVGDPFFRTLGKNIDVRSDVPSYNIYKNGELFKLTNNINDIWSERLIAFAIGCSFTFEHSLIQHGFKIDHIESNKIVPMYKSNIKNKVSGP
;
A
#
# COMPACT_ATOMS: atom_id res chain seq x y z
N MET A 1 -16.50 0.47 -21.99
CA MET A 1 -15.48 0.38 -20.91
C MET A 1 -15.04 1.79 -20.58
N GLN A 2 -15.26 2.26 -19.35
CA GLN A 2 -14.74 3.56 -18.90
C GLN A 2 -13.20 3.49 -18.96
N ASN A 3 -12.58 4.55 -19.51
CA ASN A 3 -11.12 4.61 -19.61
C ASN A 3 -10.54 4.80 -18.20
N TYR A 4 -9.40 4.15 -17.90
CA TYR A 4 -8.68 4.28 -16.62
C TYR A 4 -8.45 5.75 -16.22
N GLN A 5 -8.16 6.62 -17.17
CA GLN A 5 -7.97 8.06 -16.94
C GLN A 5 -9.24 8.76 -16.44
N ASP A 6 -10.42 8.34 -16.91
CA ASP A 6 -11.70 8.91 -16.46
C ASP A 6 -11.99 8.51 -15.02
N ILE A 7 -11.79 7.22 -14.68
CA ILE A 7 -11.98 6.70 -13.32
C ILE A 7 -11.02 7.38 -12.33
N TYR A 8 -9.75 7.55 -12.71
CA TYR A 8 -8.76 8.24 -11.88
C TYR A 8 -9.07 9.72 -11.70
N SER A 9 -9.55 10.38 -12.74
CA SER A 9 -9.95 11.79 -12.71
C SER A 9 -11.15 12.03 -11.78
N GLU A 10 -12.11 11.10 -11.77
CA GLU A 10 -13.23 11.11 -10.83
C GLU A 10 -12.76 10.81 -9.39
N ALA A 11 -11.89 9.83 -9.21
CA ALA A 11 -11.34 9.48 -7.91
C ALA A 11 -10.59 10.63 -7.23
N LYS A 12 -9.98 11.55 -7.97
CA LYS A 12 -9.33 12.76 -7.44
C LYS A 12 -10.28 13.71 -6.71
N LYS A 13 -11.58 13.65 -7.00
CA LYS A 13 -12.61 14.51 -6.41
C LYS A 13 -13.23 13.93 -5.15
N LEU A 14 -12.96 12.65 -4.87
CA LEU A 14 -13.54 11.92 -3.77
C LEU A 14 -12.78 12.19 -2.46
N ASP A 15 -13.51 12.14 -1.37
CA ASP A 15 -12.90 12.03 -0.05
C ASP A 15 -12.37 10.61 0.20
N ASN A 16 -11.65 10.44 1.31
CA ASN A 16 -11.03 9.17 1.65
C ASN A 16 -12.04 8.02 1.83
N ASP A 17 -13.20 8.27 2.43
CA ASP A 17 -14.19 7.22 2.69
C ASP A 17 -14.92 6.82 1.42
N GLN A 18 -15.18 7.77 0.53
CA GLN A 18 -15.73 7.52 -0.80
C GLN A 18 -14.75 6.70 -1.66
N LEU A 19 -13.47 7.06 -1.66
CA LEU A 19 -12.44 6.31 -2.38
C LEU A 19 -12.31 4.87 -1.86
N ARG A 20 -12.28 4.68 -0.53
CA ARG A 20 -12.26 3.35 0.08
C ARG A 20 -13.50 2.53 -0.30
N THR A 21 -14.66 3.17 -0.36
CA THR A 21 -15.90 2.52 -0.80
C THR A 21 -15.80 2.03 -2.24
N LEU A 22 -15.24 2.83 -3.15
CA LEU A 22 -15.01 2.40 -4.54
C LEU A 22 -14.04 1.22 -4.63
N ILE A 23 -12.98 1.24 -3.82
CA ILE A 23 -12.00 0.14 -3.75
C ILE A 23 -12.69 -1.15 -3.28
N ARG A 24 -13.44 -1.10 -2.18
CA ARG A 24 -14.20 -2.25 -1.65
C ARG A 24 -15.20 -2.83 -2.64
N LEU A 25 -15.77 -1.99 -3.48
CA LEU A 25 -16.70 -2.38 -4.55
C LEU A 25 -15.97 -2.86 -5.82
N GLU A 26 -14.63 -2.97 -5.78
CA GLU A 26 -13.77 -3.34 -6.91
C GLU A 26 -13.93 -2.44 -8.16
N LYS A 27 -14.41 -1.21 -7.94
CA LYS A 27 -14.61 -0.20 -8.99
C LYS A 27 -13.38 0.68 -9.23
N PHE A 28 -12.38 0.58 -8.35
CA PHE A 28 -11.09 1.26 -8.48
C PHE A 28 -9.96 0.28 -8.19
N GLY A 29 -9.15 -0.04 -9.20
CA GLY A 29 -8.01 -0.97 -9.12
C GLY A 29 -6.66 -0.31 -9.44
N GLY A 30 -6.60 1.02 -9.45
CA GLY A 30 -5.42 1.78 -9.86
C GLY A 30 -4.50 2.21 -8.72
N GLN A 31 -3.46 2.95 -9.08
CA GLN A 31 -2.57 3.60 -8.11
C GLN A 31 -3.27 4.74 -7.37
N THR A 32 -2.94 4.91 -6.09
CA THR A 32 -3.53 5.96 -5.24
C THR A 32 -2.68 7.22 -5.13
N SER A 33 -1.59 7.36 -5.90
CA SER A 33 -0.78 8.58 -5.97
C SER A 33 -1.67 9.79 -6.32
N GLY A 34 -1.52 10.89 -5.54
CA GLY A 34 -2.34 12.09 -5.71
C GLY A 34 -3.81 11.97 -5.27
N LEU A 35 -4.23 10.81 -4.77
CA LEU A 35 -5.53 10.58 -4.14
C LEU A 35 -5.40 10.63 -2.61
N ALA A 36 -6.53 10.56 -1.88
CA ALA A 36 -6.56 10.53 -0.42
C ALA A 36 -5.63 11.58 0.23
N LYS A 37 -5.74 12.84 -0.20
CA LYS A 37 -4.92 13.96 0.27
C LYS A 37 -4.99 14.09 1.79
N ASN A 38 -3.83 14.30 2.43
CA ASN A 38 -3.68 14.44 3.88
C ASN A 38 -3.95 13.15 4.69
N PHE A 39 -4.06 12.02 4.03
CA PHE A 39 -4.15 10.73 4.71
C PHE A 39 -2.85 9.93 4.54
N LEU A 40 -2.55 9.12 5.54
CA LEU A 40 -1.46 8.15 5.47
C LEU A 40 -1.74 7.15 4.35
N GLN A 41 -0.79 7.01 3.44
CA GLN A 41 -0.81 5.99 2.40
C GLN A 41 0.35 5.02 2.63
N THR A 42 0.10 3.73 2.44
CA THR A 42 1.09 2.68 2.70
C THR A 42 1.08 1.64 1.60
N ASN A 43 2.23 0.99 1.40
CA ASN A 43 2.27 -0.28 0.71
C ASN A 43 1.93 -1.39 1.71
N LEU A 44 1.20 -2.39 1.25
CA LEU A 44 0.79 -3.53 2.07
C LEU A 44 1.68 -4.74 1.75
N ILE A 45 2.18 -5.39 2.80
CA ILE A 45 2.86 -6.68 2.72
C ILE A 45 2.13 -7.64 3.66
N ILE A 46 1.72 -8.79 3.14
CA ILE A 46 1.05 -9.85 3.91
C ILE A 46 1.91 -11.10 3.85
N LEU A 47 2.19 -11.66 5.01
CA LEU A 47 3.06 -12.83 5.16
C LEU A 47 2.41 -13.87 6.08
N ASP A 48 2.86 -15.12 5.97
CA ASP A 48 2.62 -16.11 7.01
C ASP A 48 3.35 -15.70 8.31
N LYS A 49 2.75 -15.94 9.45
CA LYS A 49 3.27 -15.57 10.78
C LYS A 49 4.67 -16.09 11.05
N SER A 50 5.09 -17.18 10.40
CA SER A 50 6.45 -17.73 10.56
C SER A 50 7.54 -16.79 10.07
N TYR A 51 7.23 -15.86 9.16
CA TYR A 51 8.18 -14.86 8.66
C TYR A 51 8.05 -13.50 9.35
N ALA A 52 7.06 -13.32 10.23
CA ALA A 52 6.70 -12.02 10.77
C ALA A 52 7.85 -11.35 11.55
N LEU A 53 8.51 -12.10 12.43
CA LEU A 53 9.60 -11.57 13.25
C LEU A 53 10.80 -11.16 12.39
N ASP A 54 11.19 -11.99 11.45
CA ASP A 54 12.31 -11.71 10.55
C ASP A 54 12.02 -10.47 9.68
N PHE A 55 10.79 -10.33 9.20
CA PHE A 55 10.40 -9.16 8.43
C PHE A 55 10.36 -7.88 9.28
N MET A 56 9.88 -7.95 10.53
CA MET A 56 9.93 -6.82 11.46
C MET A 56 11.37 -6.38 11.74
N ILE A 57 12.28 -7.33 11.96
CA ILE A 57 13.71 -7.06 12.17
C ILE A 57 14.31 -6.45 10.89
N PHE A 58 13.93 -6.95 9.72
CA PHE A 58 14.36 -6.36 8.44
C PHE A 58 13.92 -4.89 8.33
N CYS A 59 12.67 -4.57 8.60
CA CYS A 59 12.17 -3.19 8.58
C CYS A 59 12.92 -2.31 9.58
N GLN A 60 13.13 -2.79 10.81
CA GLN A 60 13.86 -2.06 11.84
C GLN A 60 15.32 -1.77 11.47
N ARG A 61 15.96 -2.70 10.77
CA ARG A 61 17.34 -2.53 10.27
C ARG A 61 17.44 -1.65 9.04
N ASN A 62 16.34 -1.46 8.32
CA ASN A 62 16.26 -0.74 7.05
C ASN A 62 15.14 0.32 7.03
N PRO A 63 15.10 1.25 8.00
CA PRO A 63 13.96 2.17 8.18
C PRO A 63 13.79 3.15 7.02
N LYS A 64 14.83 3.40 6.22
CA LYS A 64 14.74 4.30 5.05
C LYS A 64 14.05 3.64 3.86
N SER A 65 14.30 2.36 3.63
CA SER A 65 13.72 1.61 2.50
C SER A 65 12.41 0.91 2.85
N CYS A 66 12.20 0.56 4.13
CA CYS A 66 11.03 -0.14 4.63
C CYS A 66 10.53 0.52 5.94
N PRO A 67 10.02 1.75 5.90
CA PRO A 67 9.52 2.45 7.08
C PRO A 67 8.22 1.79 7.55
N LEU A 68 8.33 0.89 8.54
CA LEU A 68 7.17 0.19 9.11
C LEU A 68 6.32 1.17 9.93
N VAL A 69 5.06 1.34 9.57
CA VAL A 69 4.11 2.26 10.23
C VAL A 69 2.96 1.54 10.93
N GLY A 70 2.74 0.28 10.63
CA GLY A 70 1.72 -0.52 11.29
C GLY A 70 1.86 -2.01 11.01
N VAL A 71 1.33 -2.79 11.95
CA VAL A 71 1.24 -4.25 11.85
C VAL A 71 -0.09 -4.70 12.46
N THR A 72 -0.72 -5.70 11.86
CA THR A 72 -1.92 -6.32 12.44
C THR A 72 -1.54 -7.37 13.48
N ASN A 73 -2.50 -7.81 14.28
CA ASN A 73 -2.34 -9.09 14.97
C ASN A 73 -2.38 -10.24 13.97
N VAL A 74 -1.77 -11.36 14.34
CA VAL A 74 -1.85 -12.58 13.54
C VAL A 74 -3.31 -13.02 13.40
N GLY A 75 -3.75 -13.26 12.17
CA GLY A 75 -5.13 -13.64 11.84
C GLY A 75 -6.13 -12.49 11.82
N ASP A 76 -5.83 -11.34 12.41
CA ASP A 76 -6.72 -10.17 12.39
C ASP A 76 -6.48 -9.36 11.09
N PRO A 77 -7.47 -9.20 10.21
CA PRO A 77 -7.32 -8.45 8.97
C PRO A 77 -7.44 -6.93 9.15
N PHE A 78 -7.59 -6.43 10.37
CA PHE A 78 -7.85 -5.02 10.60
C PHE A 78 -6.64 -4.27 11.16
N PHE A 79 -6.26 -3.16 10.52
CA PHE A 79 -5.33 -2.18 11.11
C PHE A 79 -6.05 -1.30 12.12
N ARG A 80 -6.10 -1.73 13.39
CA ARG A 80 -6.81 -1.01 14.46
C ARG A 80 -6.10 0.26 14.92
N THR A 81 -4.79 0.37 14.67
CA THR A 81 -3.96 1.51 15.09
C THR A 81 -3.83 2.60 14.04
N LEU A 82 -4.15 2.31 12.76
CA LEU A 82 -3.96 3.25 11.65
C LEU A 82 -5.25 3.98 11.25
N GLY A 83 -6.41 3.50 11.69
CA GLY A 83 -7.68 4.13 11.38
C GLY A 83 -8.88 3.24 11.69
N LYS A 84 -10.07 3.77 11.40
CA LYS A 84 -11.33 3.04 11.64
C LYS A 84 -11.65 2.11 10.47
N ASN A 85 -12.01 0.86 10.80
CA ASN A 85 -12.52 -0.12 9.83
C ASN A 85 -11.61 -0.33 8.60
N ILE A 86 -10.29 -0.33 8.79
CA ILE A 86 -9.34 -0.63 7.71
C ILE A 86 -9.21 -2.14 7.61
N ASP A 87 -9.87 -2.73 6.63
CA ASP A 87 -9.83 -4.16 6.32
C ASP A 87 -8.81 -4.41 5.20
N VAL A 88 -7.68 -5.03 5.53
CA VAL A 88 -6.61 -5.30 4.56
C VAL A 88 -7.01 -6.28 3.45
N ARG A 89 -8.18 -6.92 3.54
CA ARG A 89 -8.64 -7.87 2.53
C ARG A 89 -9.35 -7.22 1.36
N SER A 90 -9.86 -6.00 1.55
CA SER A 90 -10.71 -5.29 0.57
C SER A 90 -10.42 -3.79 0.43
N ASP A 91 -9.64 -3.17 1.34
CA ASP A 91 -9.34 -1.73 1.30
C ASP A 91 -8.10 -1.38 0.46
N VAL A 92 -7.59 -2.34 -0.30
CA VAL A 92 -6.43 -2.15 -1.18
C VAL A 92 -6.87 -2.34 -2.64
N PRO A 93 -6.49 -1.43 -3.55
CA PRO A 93 -6.98 -1.47 -4.94
C PRO A 93 -6.63 -2.76 -5.69
N SER A 94 -5.46 -3.35 -5.39
CA SER A 94 -5.05 -4.61 -6.00
C SER A 94 -3.98 -5.32 -5.18
N TYR A 95 -3.90 -6.63 -5.32
CA TYR A 95 -2.94 -7.52 -4.65
C TYR A 95 -2.19 -8.34 -5.68
N ASN A 96 -0.88 -8.41 -5.50
CA ASN A 96 -0.02 -9.38 -6.17
C ASN A 96 0.20 -10.55 -5.22
N ILE A 97 -0.28 -11.72 -5.57
CA ILE A 97 -0.11 -12.93 -4.78
C ILE A 97 1.05 -13.73 -5.34
N TYR A 98 2.01 -14.03 -4.49
CA TYR A 98 3.19 -14.82 -4.84
C TYR A 98 3.13 -16.20 -4.19
N LYS A 99 3.58 -17.21 -4.92
CA LYS A 99 3.83 -18.58 -4.41
C LYS A 99 5.22 -19.01 -4.84
N ASN A 100 6.03 -19.49 -3.91
CA ASN A 100 7.40 -19.93 -4.16
C ASN A 100 8.26 -18.89 -4.90
N GLY A 101 8.06 -17.61 -4.61
CA GLY A 101 8.79 -16.49 -5.24
C GLY A 101 8.26 -16.05 -6.61
N GLU A 102 7.26 -16.72 -7.18
CA GLU A 102 6.66 -16.39 -8.46
C GLU A 102 5.28 -15.74 -8.30
N LEU A 103 4.97 -14.78 -9.18
CA LEU A 103 3.65 -14.16 -9.23
C LEU A 103 2.61 -15.19 -9.65
N PHE A 104 1.72 -15.54 -8.73
CA PHE A 104 0.67 -16.54 -8.94
C PHE A 104 -0.64 -15.94 -9.44
N LYS A 105 -1.06 -14.80 -8.88
CA LYS A 105 -2.36 -14.19 -9.18
C LYS A 105 -2.37 -12.70 -8.89
N LEU A 106 -3.11 -11.94 -9.70
CA LEU A 106 -3.55 -10.58 -9.44
C LEU A 106 -5.02 -10.62 -9.01
N THR A 107 -5.42 -9.86 -8.00
CA THR A 107 -6.81 -9.80 -7.53
C THR A 107 -7.09 -8.47 -6.83
N ASN A 108 -8.35 -8.07 -6.74
CA ASN A 108 -8.78 -6.85 -6.07
C ASN A 108 -9.25 -7.11 -4.63
N ASN A 109 -9.45 -8.35 -4.24
CA ASN A 109 -9.70 -8.73 -2.85
C ASN A 109 -9.07 -10.09 -2.52
N ILE A 110 -8.88 -10.34 -1.23
CA ILE A 110 -8.28 -11.58 -0.71
C ILE A 110 -9.11 -12.21 0.41
N ASN A 111 -10.42 -11.96 0.44
CA ASN A 111 -11.30 -12.51 1.47
C ASN A 111 -11.19 -14.04 1.57
N ASP A 112 -11.19 -14.72 0.41
CA ASP A 112 -11.13 -16.19 0.33
C ASP A 112 -9.73 -16.76 0.60
N ILE A 113 -8.71 -15.90 0.64
CA ILE A 113 -7.30 -16.29 0.83
C ILE A 113 -6.85 -16.04 2.26
N TRP A 114 -7.51 -15.10 2.96
CA TRP A 114 -7.15 -14.74 4.32
C TRP A 114 -7.27 -15.94 5.27
N SER A 115 -6.30 -16.10 6.14
CA SER A 115 -6.28 -17.18 7.14
C SER A 115 -5.76 -16.67 8.49
N GLU A 116 -5.99 -17.47 9.54
CA GLU A 116 -5.50 -17.21 10.90
C GLU A 116 -3.96 -17.23 11.02
N ARG A 117 -3.28 -17.59 9.95
CA ARG A 117 -1.81 -17.60 9.90
C ARG A 117 -1.22 -16.33 9.32
N LEU A 118 -2.02 -15.48 8.70
CA LEU A 118 -1.54 -14.29 8.01
C LEU A 118 -1.42 -13.10 8.95
N ILE A 119 -0.44 -12.27 8.65
CA ILE A 119 -0.18 -11.00 9.32
C ILE A 119 0.11 -9.95 8.25
N ALA A 120 -0.41 -8.74 8.41
CA ALA A 120 -0.22 -7.64 7.48
C ALA A 120 0.68 -6.55 8.07
N PHE A 121 1.53 -6.00 7.22
CA PHE A 121 2.45 -4.92 7.50
C PHE A 121 2.16 -3.73 6.59
N ALA A 122 2.02 -2.55 7.18
CA ALA A 122 1.88 -1.29 6.46
C ALA A 122 3.25 -0.62 6.37
N ILE A 123 3.77 -0.49 5.16
CA ILE A 123 5.06 0.17 4.88
C ILE A 123 4.76 1.57 4.34
N GLY A 124 5.32 2.61 4.96
CA GLY A 124 5.11 3.99 4.56
C GLY A 124 5.53 4.26 3.11
N CYS A 125 4.80 5.14 2.46
CA CYS A 125 4.98 5.50 1.07
C CYS A 125 5.11 7.02 0.91
N SER A 126 5.86 7.47 -0.10
CA SER A 126 6.03 8.89 -0.41
C SER A 126 4.72 9.61 -0.71
N PHE A 127 3.70 8.91 -1.19
CA PHE A 127 2.38 9.48 -1.47
C PHE A 127 1.76 10.22 -0.29
N THR A 128 2.10 9.80 0.95
CA THR A 128 1.64 10.45 2.18
C THR A 128 2.02 11.93 2.25
N PHE A 129 3.21 12.31 1.80
CA PHE A 129 3.73 13.67 1.95
C PHE A 129 3.85 14.46 0.63
N GLU A 130 3.58 13.84 -0.53
CA GLU A 130 3.64 14.52 -1.84
C GLU A 130 2.75 15.76 -1.90
N HIS A 131 1.53 15.66 -1.37
CA HIS A 131 0.63 16.81 -1.33
C HIS A 131 1.18 17.98 -0.50
N SER A 132 1.80 17.68 0.65
CA SER A 132 2.45 18.70 1.49
C SER A 132 3.62 19.37 0.75
N LEU A 133 4.42 18.61 0.03
CA LEU A 133 5.51 19.17 -0.79
C LEU A 133 4.98 20.13 -1.85
N ILE A 134 3.92 19.75 -2.56
CA ILE A 134 3.29 20.61 -3.58
C ILE A 134 2.76 21.89 -2.97
N GLN A 135 2.10 21.82 -1.79
CA GLN A 135 1.62 23.01 -1.08
C GLN A 135 2.73 23.99 -0.69
N HIS A 136 3.95 23.49 -0.48
CA HIS A 136 5.13 24.30 -0.17
C HIS A 136 5.94 24.69 -1.43
N GLY A 137 5.36 24.55 -2.62
CA GLY A 137 5.94 25.02 -3.88
C GLY A 137 6.93 24.05 -4.53
N PHE A 138 7.08 22.83 -4.02
CA PHE A 138 7.91 21.81 -4.67
C PHE A 138 7.17 21.22 -5.87
N LYS A 139 7.88 21.06 -6.97
CA LYS A 139 7.38 20.36 -8.16
C LYS A 139 7.69 18.88 -8.04
N ILE A 140 6.70 18.05 -8.38
CA ILE A 140 6.84 16.60 -8.40
C ILE A 140 6.62 16.11 -9.82
N ASP A 141 7.69 15.78 -10.52
CA ASP A 141 7.73 15.53 -11.95
C ASP A 141 6.72 14.47 -12.42
N HIS A 142 6.56 13.37 -11.71
CA HIS A 142 5.62 12.32 -12.11
C HIS A 142 4.16 12.78 -12.00
N ILE A 143 3.82 13.66 -11.05
CA ILE A 143 2.48 14.23 -10.91
C ILE A 143 2.24 15.28 -12.01
N GLU A 144 3.19 16.19 -12.26
CA GLU A 144 3.06 17.21 -13.30
C GLU A 144 3.01 16.59 -14.71
N SER A 145 3.79 15.53 -14.92
CA SER A 145 3.85 14.81 -16.21
C SER A 145 2.79 13.74 -16.37
N ASN A 146 1.92 13.54 -15.39
CA ASN A 146 0.91 12.48 -15.34
C ASN A 146 1.49 11.06 -15.60
N LYS A 147 2.69 10.81 -15.05
CA LYS A 147 3.43 9.55 -15.17
C LYS A 147 3.29 8.71 -13.91
N ILE A 148 3.64 7.43 -14.04
CA ILE A 148 3.78 6.52 -12.90
C ILE A 148 4.95 6.99 -12.03
N VAL A 149 4.81 6.84 -10.71
CA VAL A 149 5.87 7.10 -9.73
C VAL A 149 7.16 6.36 -10.13
N PRO A 150 8.30 7.05 -10.23
CA PRO A 150 9.54 6.41 -10.61
C PRO A 150 10.08 5.51 -9.50
N MET A 151 10.69 4.38 -9.90
CA MET A 151 11.37 3.45 -9.01
C MET A 151 12.87 3.52 -9.28
N TYR A 152 13.66 3.76 -8.24
CA TYR A 152 15.11 3.90 -8.35
C TYR A 152 15.85 2.77 -7.60
N LYS A 153 16.93 2.28 -8.17
CA LYS A 153 17.91 1.51 -7.43
C LYS A 153 18.83 2.47 -6.66
N SER A 154 18.92 2.29 -5.34
CA SER A 154 19.89 3.01 -4.55
C SER A 154 21.19 2.21 -4.44
N ASN A 155 22.30 2.90 -4.13
CA ASN A 155 23.58 2.26 -3.79
C ASN A 155 23.65 1.86 -2.29
N ILE A 156 22.62 2.14 -1.53
CA ILE A 156 22.53 1.78 -0.12
C ILE A 156 22.08 0.33 -0.04
N LYS A 157 22.95 -0.54 0.48
CA LYS A 157 22.64 -1.96 0.69
C LYS A 157 21.73 -2.14 1.90
N ASN A 158 20.65 -2.88 1.74
CA ASN A 158 19.82 -3.31 2.85
C ASN A 158 20.55 -4.33 3.72
N LYS A 159 20.30 -4.26 5.02
CA LYS A 159 20.78 -5.27 5.98
C LYS A 159 19.78 -6.42 6.01
N VAL A 160 20.29 -7.64 5.80
CA VAL A 160 19.48 -8.86 5.80
C VAL A 160 18.94 -9.19 7.19
N SER A 161 17.87 -9.95 7.25
CA SER A 161 17.27 -10.56 8.43
C SER A 161 16.74 -11.94 8.05
N GLY A 162 16.66 -12.82 9.02
CA GLY A 162 16.33 -14.23 8.80
C GLY A 162 17.56 -15.08 8.43
N PRO A 163 17.34 -16.37 8.18
CA PRO A 163 18.39 -17.32 7.80
C PRO A 163 18.97 -17.04 6.42
#